data_5d255a07da02a1c71c691ca10f67a67a
#
_entry.id   5d255a07da02a1c71c691ca10f67a67a
#
_cell.length_a   1.000
_cell.length_b   1.000
_cell.length_c   1.000
_cell.angle_alpha   90.00
_cell.angle_beta   90.00
_cell.angle_gamma   90.00
#
_symmetry.space_group_name_H-M   'P 1'
#
loop_
_entity.id
_entity.type
_entity.pdbx_description
1 polymer ?
#
loop_
_entity_poly.entity_id
_entity_poly.type
_entity_poly.pdbx_seq_one_letter_code
_entity_poly.pdbx_strand_id
1 'polypeptide(L)'
;MESSAGGIKTSAAFAVAERRWTRLSALRIVFLLLAAVLVTCAALDAVPIAARESQQQDQKPFFLVASPDLPDPLFQQTVILMLPPSEPPIVAGIVINKPTKVTFGQLFGKSPAIRNQAESVYFGGPVELTSPTILMRAAQAPGATTRVFENVYMSSDAGSVRDLLKRPGSDKDLRLFLGRAQWTVDQLHSEILRGAWIIAAASPELVFSPDPGSVWRVLVQRAKVREIEWSFRDARWGEMRNSL
;
A
#
# COMPACT_ATOMS: atom_id res chain seq x y z
N MET A 1 26.79 93.91 32.52
CA MET A 1 27.52 92.92 33.33
C MET A 1 26.68 91.67 33.33
N GLU A 2 27.29 90.61 32.87
CA GLU A 2 27.05 89.19 33.06
C GLU A 2 25.72 88.63 32.43
N SER A 3 25.78 87.97 31.33
CA SER A 3 26.48 86.73 30.95
C SER A 3 25.80 85.45 31.46
N SER A 4 25.32 84.75 30.49
CA SER A 4 25.74 83.38 30.19
C SER A 4 24.97 82.21 30.79
N ALA A 5 24.74 81.36 29.87
CA ALA A 5 24.77 79.87 29.88
C ALA A 5 23.50 79.12 30.33
N GLY A 6 22.79 78.68 29.42
CA GLY A 6 21.77 77.62 29.57
C GLY A 6 21.54 76.84 28.23
N GLY A 7 22.60 76.52 27.59
CA GLY A 7 22.52 75.61 26.37
C GLY A 7 23.06 74.24 26.70
N ILE A 8 22.48 73.25 26.10
CA ILE A 8 23.01 71.90 25.91
C ILE A 8 22.74 70.91 27.11
N LYS A 9 21.50 70.40 27.18
CA LYS A 9 21.21 69.04 27.72
C LYS A 9 20.09 68.29 27.01
N THR A 10 19.58 68.74 25.88
CA THR A 10 18.44 68.10 25.19
C THR A 10 18.85 67.14 24.05
N SER A 11 20.13 67.11 23.62
CA SER A 11 20.55 66.32 22.47
C SER A 11 20.78 64.84 22.76
N ALA A 12 21.18 64.46 23.99
CA ALA A 12 21.49 63.07 24.28
C ALA A 12 20.25 62.18 24.52
N ALA A 13 19.19 62.76 25.08
CA ALA A 13 17.94 62.05 25.36
C ALA A 13 17.15 61.68 24.05
N PHE A 14 17.19 62.56 23.06
CA PHE A 14 16.54 62.28 21.77
C PHE A 14 17.25 61.18 20.97
N ALA A 15 18.57 61.15 20.95
CA ALA A 15 19.35 60.13 20.23
C ALA A 15 19.22 58.73 20.86
N VAL A 16 18.93 58.61 22.16
CA VAL A 16 18.69 57.30 22.83
C VAL A 16 17.28 56.80 22.57
N ALA A 17 16.30 57.70 22.47
CA ALA A 17 14.92 57.35 22.15
C ALA A 17 14.77 56.81 20.71
N GLU A 18 15.40 57.42 19.72
CA GLU A 18 15.36 56.95 18.33
C GLU A 18 16.03 55.60 18.14
N ARG A 19 17.15 55.32 18.80
CA ARG A 19 17.82 54.01 18.74
C ARG A 19 17.01 52.91 19.42
N ARG A 20 16.18 53.21 20.36
CA ARG A 20 15.29 52.24 21.01
C ARG A 20 14.06 51.90 20.16
N TRP A 21 13.52 52.87 19.43
CA TRP A 21 12.40 52.67 18.49
C TRP A 21 12.79 51.87 17.26
N THR A 22 13.95 52.10 16.69
CA THR A 22 14.44 51.32 15.53
C THR A 22 14.74 49.86 15.87
N ARG A 23 15.23 49.56 17.10
CA ARG A 23 15.44 48.18 17.56
C ARG A 23 14.13 47.43 17.81
N LEU A 24 13.13 48.10 18.34
CA LEU A 24 11.82 47.50 18.60
C LEU A 24 11.05 47.22 17.30
N SER A 25 11.19 48.09 16.29
CA SER A 25 10.58 47.84 14.97
C SER A 25 11.30 46.72 14.18
N ALA A 26 12.63 46.63 14.27
CA ALA A 26 13.39 45.53 13.68
C ALA A 26 13.04 44.17 14.31
N LEU A 27 12.91 44.11 15.65
CA LEU A 27 12.49 42.86 16.32
C LEU A 27 11.06 42.45 15.93
N ARG A 28 10.13 43.39 15.75
CA ARG A 28 8.76 43.12 15.30
C ARG A 28 8.72 42.61 13.88
N ILE A 29 9.54 43.13 12.98
CA ILE A 29 9.65 42.68 11.60
C ILE A 29 10.23 41.27 11.54
N VAL A 30 11.26 40.96 12.31
CA VAL A 30 11.85 39.62 12.40
C VAL A 30 10.85 38.61 12.99
N PHE A 31 10.07 38.99 13.99
CA PHE A 31 9.03 38.15 14.59
C PHE A 31 7.86 37.88 13.60
N LEU A 32 7.46 38.88 12.82
CA LEU A 32 6.45 38.75 11.80
C LEU A 32 6.93 37.87 10.62
N LEU A 33 8.19 37.98 10.22
CA LEU A 33 8.79 37.12 9.19
C LEU A 33 8.95 35.67 9.69
N LEU A 34 9.35 35.44 10.93
CA LEU A 34 9.40 34.11 11.55
C LEU A 34 7.99 33.48 11.68
N ALA A 35 7.00 34.28 12.08
CA ALA A 35 5.62 33.82 12.14
C ALA A 35 5.05 33.48 10.76
N ALA A 36 5.37 34.26 9.72
CA ALA A 36 4.98 33.97 8.34
C ALA A 36 5.63 32.69 7.80
N VAL A 37 6.91 32.43 8.13
CA VAL A 37 7.62 31.20 7.75
C VAL A 37 7.03 29.99 8.48
N LEU A 38 6.69 30.10 9.76
CA LEU A 38 6.02 29.04 10.51
C LEU A 38 4.63 28.70 9.98
N VAL A 39 3.86 29.71 9.58
CA VAL A 39 2.52 29.50 8.99
C VAL A 39 2.62 28.88 7.59
N THR A 40 3.62 29.23 6.78
CA THR A 40 3.83 28.63 5.46
C THR A 40 4.35 27.20 5.55
N CYS A 41 5.22 26.83 6.52
CA CYS A 41 5.62 25.46 6.77
C CYS A 41 4.45 24.58 7.24
N ALA A 42 3.57 25.09 8.10
CA ALA A 42 2.40 24.34 8.57
C ALA A 42 1.34 24.11 7.46
N ALA A 43 1.31 24.95 6.44
CA ALA A 43 0.39 24.79 5.30
C ALA A 43 0.88 23.78 4.24
N LEU A 44 2.18 23.46 4.21
CA LEU A 44 2.76 22.51 3.25
C LEU A 44 2.56 21.05 3.67
N ASP A 45 2.32 20.76 4.96
CA ASP A 45 2.12 19.40 5.47
C ASP A 45 0.64 18.96 5.56
N ALA A 46 -0.29 19.86 5.32
CA ALA A 46 -1.71 19.56 5.34
C ALA A 46 -2.22 19.10 3.96
N VAL A 47 -1.67 18.01 3.42
CA VAL A 47 -2.41 17.26 2.40
C VAL A 47 -3.65 16.70 3.10
N PRO A 48 -4.88 17.10 2.74
CA PRO A 48 -6.08 16.62 3.43
C PRO A 48 -6.12 15.09 3.33
N ILE A 49 -6.47 14.43 4.44
CA ILE A 49 -6.58 12.97 4.54
C ILE A 49 -7.39 12.39 3.39
N ALA A 50 -8.46 13.08 2.96
CA ALA A 50 -9.25 12.74 1.78
C ALA A 50 -8.46 12.71 0.46
N ALA A 51 -7.42 13.53 0.31
CA ALA A 51 -6.56 13.50 -0.88
C ALA A 51 -5.55 12.34 -0.84
N ARG A 52 -5.16 11.87 0.35
CA ARG A 52 -4.36 10.65 0.51
C ARG A 52 -5.20 9.40 0.24
N GLU A 53 -6.45 9.38 0.67
CA GLU A 53 -7.39 8.29 0.39
C GLU A 53 -7.72 8.20 -1.11
N SER A 54 -7.88 9.33 -1.82
CA SER A 54 -8.14 9.33 -3.26
C SER A 54 -6.94 8.92 -4.10
N GLN A 55 -5.71 9.23 -3.69
CA GLN A 55 -4.49 8.75 -4.37
C GLN A 55 -4.24 7.25 -4.18
N GLN A 56 -4.69 6.69 -3.06
CA GLN A 56 -4.57 5.26 -2.78
C GLN A 56 -5.59 4.42 -3.58
N GLN A 57 -6.68 5.04 -4.02
CA GLN A 57 -7.77 4.41 -4.76
C GLN A 57 -7.49 4.24 -6.25
N ASP A 58 -6.51 4.97 -6.81
CA ASP A 58 -6.17 4.95 -8.25
C ASP A 58 -5.14 3.88 -8.65
N GLN A 59 -4.52 3.19 -7.69
CA GLN A 59 -3.62 2.08 -8.00
C GLN A 59 -4.45 0.85 -8.36
N LYS A 60 -4.46 0.50 -9.65
CA LYS A 60 -5.11 -0.73 -10.11
C LYS A 60 -4.49 -1.93 -9.39
N PRO A 61 -5.31 -2.77 -8.75
CA PRO A 61 -4.83 -3.95 -8.05
C PRO A 61 -4.16 -4.90 -9.04
N PHE A 62 -3.06 -5.52 -8.63
CA PHE A 62 -2.33 -6.42 -9.51
C PHE A 62 -1.79 -7.65 -8.76
N PHE A 63 -1.53 -8.68 -9.54
CA PHE A 63 -0.81 -9.86 -9.10
C PHE A 63 0.64 -9.82 -9.54
N LEU A 64 1.52 -10.32 -8.69
CA LEU A 64 2.82 -10.84 -9.08
C LEU A 64 2.66 -12.32 -9.35
N VAL A 65 2.89 -12.72 -10.57
CA VAL A 65 2.83 -14.12 -11.01
C VAL A 65 4.26 -14.61 -11.17
N ALA A 66 4.64 -15.65 -10.43
CA ALA A 66 5.98 -16.21 -10.51
C ALA A 66 6.31 -16.62 -11.95
N SER A 67 7.46 -16.17 -12.46
CA SER A 67 7.97 -16.64 -13.75
C SER A 67 8.13 -18.16 -13.75
N PRO A 68 7.90 -18.87 -14.87
CA PRO A 68 8.19 -20.30 -14.96
C PRO A 68 9.62 -20.67 -14.56
N ASP A 69 10.56 -19.77 -14.80
CA ASP A 69 12.00 -19.96 -14.55
C ASP A 69 12.43 -19.45 -13.15
N LEU A 70 11.49 -19.04 -12.29
CA LEU A 70 11.83 -18.57 -10.95
C LEU A 70 12.45 -19.72 -10.13
N PRO A 71 13.72 -19.58 -9.68
CA PRO A 71 14.45 -20.67 -9.01
C PRO A 71 14.05 -20.88 -7.56
N ASP A 72 13.37 -19.90 -6.93
CA ASP A 72 13.01 -19.95 -5.51
C ASP A 72 11.87 -20.95 -5.25
N PRO A 73 12.15 -22.07 -4.51
CA PRO A 73 11.15 -23.11 -4.25
C PRO A 73 9.92 -22.63 -3.49
N LEU A 74 10.04 -21.59 -2.65
CA LEU A 74 8.93 -21.04 -1.88
C LEU A 74 7.92 -20.31 -2.79
N PHE A 75 8.43 -19.69 -3.85
CA PHE A 75 7.63 -18.87 -4.74
C PHE A 75 7.36 -19.49 -6.11
N GLN A 76 7.90 -20.69 -6.39
CA GLN A 76 7.58 -21.41 -7.62
C GLN A 76 6.06 -21.59 -7.79
N GLN A 77 5.55 -21.23 -8.98
CA GLN A 77 4.14 -21.34 -9.33
C GLN A 77 3.20 -20.61 -8.36
N THR A 78 3.66 -19.51 -7.75
CA THR A 78 2.81 -18.66 -6.91
C THR A 78 2.17 -17.53 -7.69
N VAL A 79 1.02 -17.11 -7.18
CA VAL A 79 0.33 -15.87 -7.56
C VAL A 79 0.14 -15.06 -6.28
N ILE A 80 0.67 -13.85 -6.26
CA ILE A 80 0.68 -12.98 -5.09
C ILE A 80 -0.20 -11.77 -5.37
N LEU A 81 -1.25 -11.59 -4.59
CA LEU A 81 -2.03 -10.37 -4.58
C LEU A 81 -1.26 -9.29 -3.83
N MET A 82 -0.91 -8.21 -4.50
CA MET A 82 -0.31 -7.06 -3.84
C MET A 82 -1.33 -6.33 -3.00
N LEU A 83 -0.97 -6.06 -1.77
CA LEU A 83 -1.81 -5.33 -0.81
C LEU A 83 -1.61 -3.83 -0.96
N PRO A 84 -2.61 -3.02 -0.55
CA PRO A 84 -2.42 -1.58 -0.44
C PRO A 84 -1.20 -1.26 0.43
N PRO A 85 -0.37 -0.27 0.06
CA PRO A 85 0.80 0.11 0.85
C PRO A 85 0.38 0.53 2.26
N SER A 86 1.05 -0.01 3.27
CA SER A 86 0.83 0.37 4.68
C SER A 86 1.88 1.36 5.15
N GLU A 87 3.16 1.02 5.05
CA GLU A 87 4.27 1.85 5.51
C GLU A 87 5.48 1.70 4.58
N PRO A 88 5.88 2.78 3.84
CA PRO A 88 7.14 2.76 3.09
C PRO A 88 8.35 2.54 4.02
N PRO A 89 9.42 1.86 3.59
CA PRO A 89 9.69 1.40 2.23
C PRO A 89 9.23 -0.05 1.94
N ILE A 90 8.38 -0.62 2.77
CA ILE A 90 7.96 -2.02 2.65
C ILE A 90 6.68 -2.14 1.82
N VAL A 91 6.68 -3.08 0.90
CA VAL A 91 5.49 -3.54 0.17
C VAL A 91 5.20 -4.99 0.52
N ALA A 92 3.93 -5.33 0.60
CA ALA A 92 3.49 -6.66 1.01
C ALA A 92 2.47 -7.25 0.03
N GLY A 93 2.43 -8.57 -0.01
CA GLY A 93 1.45 -9.31 -0.79
C GLY A 93 1.08 -10.64 -0.13
N ILE A 94 0.01 -11.24 -0.58
CA ILE A 94 -0.49 -12.53 -0.10
C ILE A 94 -0.48 -13.53 -1.24
N VAL A 95 0.18 -14.68 -1.06
CA VAL A 95 0.11 -15.82 -1.98
C VAL A 95 -1.31 -16.39 -1.94
N ILE A 96 -2.04 -16.33 -3.05
CA ILE A 96 -3.47 -16.67 -3.09
C ILE A 96 -3.76 -18.11 -3.53
N ASN A 97 -2.78 -18.81 -4.07
CA ASN A 97 -2.99 -20.08 -4.77
C ASN A 97 -2.28 -21.29 -4.14
N LYS A 98 -1.90 -21.20 -2.86
CA LYS A 98 -1.24 -22.29 -2.12
C LYS A 98 -2.08 -22.75 -0.91
N PRO A 99 -3.15 -23.54 -1.12
CA PRO A 99 -3.89 -24.15 -0.02
C PRO A 99 -2.98 -25.14 0.71
N THR A 100 -3.10 -25.19 2.03
CA THR A 100 -2.39 -26.15 2.87
C THR A 100 -3.30 -27.35 3.22
N LYS A 101 -2.78 -28.33 3.91
CA LYS A 101 -3.56 -29.44 4.49
C LYS A 101 -4.23 -29.06 5.82
N VAL A 102 -3.91 -27.88 6.38
CA VAL A 102 -4.49 -27.41 7.63
C VAL A 102 -5.85 -26.80 7.34
N THR A 103 -6.85 -27.17 8.12
CA THR A 103 -8.21 -26.62 8.01
C THR A 103 -8.50 -25.56 9.07
N PHE A 104 -9.54 -24.77 8.86
CA PHE A 104 -10.00 -23.81 9.86
C PHE A 104 -10.33 -24.51 11.19
N GLY A 105 -10.99 -25.65 11.12
CA GLY A 105 -11.33 -26.46 12.29
C GLY A 105 -10.10 -26.89 13.08
N GLN A 106 -9.02 -27.27 12.43
CA GLN A 106 -7.75 -27.62 13.08
C GLN A 106 -7.07 -26.43 13.72
N LEU A 107 -7.08 -25.27 13.06
CA LEU A 107 -6.42 -24.06 13.55
C LEU A 107 -7.21 -23.39 14.70
N PHE A 108 -8.54 -23.36 14.61
CA PHE A 108 -9.44 -22.68 15.57
C PHE A 108 -10.35 -23.64 16.35
N GLY A 109 -10.01 -24.91 16.46
CA GLY A 109 -10.84 -25.99 17.00
C GLY A 109 -11.36 -25.80 18.43
N LYS A 110 -10.85 -24.82 19.17
CA LYS A 110 -11.40 -24.38 20.47
C LYS A 110 -12.76 -23.67 20.32
N SER A 111 -13.11 -23.17 19.13
CA SER A 111 -14.40 -22.53 18.85
C SER A 111 -15.41 -23.56 18.33
N PRO A 112 -16.52 -23.83 19.01
CA PRO A 112 -17.54 -24.79 18.54
C PRO A 112 -18.10 -24.46 17.14
N ALA A 113 -18.19 -23.16 16.81
CA ALA A 113 -18.71 -22.68 15.54
C ALA A 113 -17.75 -22.94 14.35
N ILE A 114 -16.46 -23.14 14.60
CA ILE A 114 -15.43 -23.28 13.55
C ILE A 114 -14.89 -24.72 13.49
N ARG A 115 -15.01 -25.49 14.58
CA ARG A 115 -14.39 -26.81 14.76
C ARG A 115 -14.63 -27.79 13.61
N ASN A 116 -15.76 -27.73 12.95
CA ASN A 116 -16.13 -28.67 11.89
C ASN A 116 -15.92 -28.06 10.48
N GLN A 117 -15.31 -26.88 10.36
CA GLN A 117 -15.03 -26.28 9.07
C GLN A 117 -13.85 -26.98 8.40
N ALA A 118 -14.08 -27.48 7.20
CA ALA A 118 -13.12 -28.27 6.42
C ALA A 118 -12.30 -27.42 5.44
N GLU A 119 -12.59 -26.11 5.34
CA GLU A 119 -11.91 -25.19 4.44
C GLU A 119 -10.43 -25.10 4.77
N SER A 120 -9.61 -25.15 3.72
CA SER A 120 -8.16 -25.08 3.86
C SER A 120 -7.71 -23.68 4.26
N VAL A 121 -6.71 -23.64 5.14
CA VAL A 121 -5.89 -22.47 5.38
C VAL A 121 -4.85 -22.36 4.26
N TYR A 122 -4.59 -21.16 3.78
CA TYR A 122 -3.63 -20.91 2.70
C TYR A 122 -2.29 -20.44 3.26
N PHE A 123 -1.21 -20.84 2.62
CA PHE A 123 0.10 -20.24 2.82
C PHE A 123 0.13 -18.87 2.13
N GLY A 124 0.17 -17.78 2.89
CA GLY A 124 0.17 -16.42 2.39
C GLY A 124 1.56 -15.86 2.09
N GLY A 125 2.61 -16.50 2.63
CA GLY A 125 4.02 -16.13 2.44
C GLY A 125 4.88 -16.45 3.65
N PRO A 126 6.20 -16.28 3.56
CA PRO A 126 7.15 -16.74 4.59
C PRO A 126 7.26 -15.83 5.81
N VAL A 127 6.73 -14.60 5.74
CA VAL A 127 6.85 -13.63 6.83
C VAL A 127 5.60 -13.66 7.70
N GLU A 128 5.76 -13.56 9.02
CA GLU A 128 4.66 -13.52 10.00
C GLU A 128 3.70 -14.73 9.91
N LEU A 129 4.22 -15.92 9.85
CA LEU A 129 3.47 -17.18 9.68
C LEU A 129 2.39 -17.43 10.75
N THR A 130 2.44 -16.74 11.89
CA THR A 130 1.44 -16.83 12.97
C THR A 130 0.35 -15.76 12.88
N SER A 131 0.49 -14.83 11.96
CA SER A 131 -0.47 -13.71 11.77
C SER A 131 -1.51 -14.09 10.72
N PRO A 132 -2.76 -14.34 11.11
CA PRO A 132 -3.82 -14.68 10.16
C PRO A 132 -4.27 -13.43 9.40
N THR A 133 -4.49 -13.59 8.10
CA THR A 133 -5.18 -12.59 7.28
C THR A 133 -6.35 -13.25 6.58
N ILE A 134 -7.52 -12.65 6.66
CA ILE A 134 -8.69 -13.04 5.87
C ILE A 134 -8.82 -12.12 4.66
N LEU A 135 -9.04 -12.71 3.49
CA LEU A 135 -9.65 -12.04 2.35
C LEU A 135 -11.08 -12.53 2.21
N MET A 136 -11.99 -11.61 1.92
CA MET A 136 -13.38 -11.98 1.67
C MET A 136 -14.00 -11.12 0.59
N ARG A 137 -14.94 -11.74 -0.16
CA ARG A 137 -15.77 -11.06 -1.13
C ARG A 137 -17.07 -10.64 -0.46
N ALA A 138 -17.44 -9.37 -0.58
CA ALA A 138 -18.70 -8.87 -0.03
C ALA A 138 -19.20 -7.66 -0.81
N ALA A 139 -20.52 -7.46 -0.86
CA ALA A 139 -21.11 -6.28 -1.49
C ALA A 139 -20.82 -5.00 -0.71
N GLN A 140 -20.62 -5.10 0.61
CA GLN A 140 -20.30 -4.00 1.52
C GLN A 140 -19.24 -4.45 2.52
N ALA A 141 -18.47 -3.50 3.07
CA ALA A 141 -17.44 -3.77 4.06
C ALA A 141 -17.98 -4.54 5.27
N PRO A 142 -17.53 -5.79 5.55
CA PRO A 142 -18.04 -6.59 6.64
C PRO A 142 -17.29 -6.30 7.94
N GLY A 143 -17.84 -5.44 8.78
CA GLY A 143 -17.26 -5.10 10.08
C GLY A 143 -15.94 -4.30 9.92
N ALA A 144 -14.95 -4.57 10.78
CA ALA A 144 -13.65 -3.92 10.77
C ALA A 144 -12.74 -4.54 9.70
N THR A 145 -13.02 -4.26 8.42
CA THR A 145 -12.23 -4.70 7.26
C THR A 145 -11.79 -3.52 6.42
N THR A 146 -10.65 -3.67 5.76
CA THR A 146 -10.14 -2.70 4.78
C THR A 146 -10.42 -3.20 3.37
N ARG A 147 -10.88 -2.33 2.48
CA ARG A 147 -11.05 -2.67 1.06
C ARG A 147 -9.67 -2.84 0.42
N VAL A 148 -9.47 -3.96 -0.26
CA VAL A 148 -8.25 -4.21 -1.05
C VAL A 148 -8.48 -3.72 -2.48
N PHE A 149 -9.58 -4.16 -3.11
CA PHE A 149 -10.03 -3.69 -4.44
C PHE A 149 -11.47 -4.19 -4.70
N GLU A 150 -12.18 -3.57 -5.61
CA GLU A 150 -13.56 -3.93 -5.98
C GLU A 150 -14.42 -4.31 -4.76
N ASN A 151 -14.86 -5.56 -4.71
CA ASN A 151 -15.63 -6.15 -3.61
C ASN A 151 -14.79 -7.09 -2.72
N VAL A 152 -13.45 -6.99 -2.78
CA VAL A 152 -12.51 -7.74 -1.95
C VAL A 152 -12.09 -6.92 -0.75
N TYR A 153 -12.30 -7.47 0.42
CA TYR A 153 -11.97 -6.88 1.71
C TYR A 153 -10.99 -7.75 2.47
N MET A 154 -10.19 -7.15 3.36
CA MET A 154 -9.25 -7.86 4.20
C MET A 154 -9.39 -7.47 5.67
N SER A 155 -9.01 -8.37 6.56
CA SER A 155 -8.72 -8.11 7.95
C SER A 155 -7.57 -8.99 8.43
N SER A 156 -6.65 -8.40 9.22
CA SER A 156 -5.60 -9.13 9.94
C SER A 156 -5.78 -9.04 11.46
N ASP A 157 -6.85 -8.40 11.93
CA ASP A 157 -7.18 -8.37 13.35
C ASP A 157 -7.74 -9.72 13.80
N ALA A 158 -7.10 -10.34 14.79
CA ALA A 158 -7.44 -11.68 15.24
C ALA A 158 -8.89 -11.82 15.79
N GLY A 159 -9.45 -10.75 16.33
CA GLY A 159 -10.85 -10.71 16.78
C GLY A 159 -11.80 -10.73 15.59
N SER A 160 -11.61 -9.82 14.66
CA SER A 160 -12.38 -9.71 13.41
C SER A 160 -12.29 -11.00 12.58
N VAL A 161 -11.10 -11.58 12.44
CA VAL A 161 -10.87 -12.86 11.75
C VAL A 161 -11.74 -13.96 12.38
N ARG A 162 -11.71 -14.09 13.69
CA ARG A 162 -12.52 -15.09 14.42
C ARG A 162 -14.03 -14.89 14.23
N ASP A 163 -14.49 -13.66 14.22
CA ASP A 163 -15.91 -13.36 14.07
C ASP A 163 -16.39 -13.56 12.63
N LEU A 164 -15.55 -13.25 11.65
CA LEU A 164 -15.84 -13.53 10.24
C LEU A 164 -15.92 -15.02 9.95
N LEU A 165 -15.04 -15.84 10.54
CA LEU A 165 -15.06 -17.29 10.40
C LEU A 165 -16.30 -17.97 11.01
N LYS A 166 -17.00 -17.33 11.94
CA LYS A 166 -18.24 -17.84 12.50
C LYS A 166 -19.46 -17.67 11.61
N ARG A 167 -19.37 -16.85 10.54
CA ARG A 167 -20.50 -16.57 9.65
C ARG A 167 -20.81 -17.78 8.78
N PRO A 168 -22.08 -18.23 8.70
CA PRO A 168 -22.48 -19.34 7.84
C PRO A 168 -22.35 -18.97 6.37
N GLY A 169 -21.93 -19.93 5.52
CA GLY A 169 -21.85 -19.77 4.07
C GLY A 169 -20.64 -18.97 3.57
N SER A 170 -19.60 -18.82 4.41
CA SER A 170 -18.40 -18.04 4.08
C SER A 170 -17.40 -18.74 3.15
N ASP A 171 -17.57 -20.04 2.93
CA ASP A 171 -16.59 -20.94 2.29
C ASP A 171 -16.20 -20.56 0.85
N LYS A 172 -17.11 -20.01 0.07
CA LYS A 172 -16.85 -19.61 -1.33
C LYS A 172 -16.24 -18.21 -1.46
N ASP A 173 -16.57 -17.33 -0.54
CA ASP A 173 -16.26 -15.92 -0.57
C ASP A 173 -15.29 -15.48 0.53
N LEU A 174 -14.68 -16.45 1.23
CA LEU A 174 -13.72 -16.22 2.29
C LEU A 174 -12.50 -17.12 2.13
N ARG A 175 -11.30 -16.55 2.30
CA ARG A 175 -10.03 -17.27 2.35
C ARG A 175 -9.23 -16.81 3.55
N LEU A 176 -8.67 -17.77 4.29
CA LEU A 176 -7.77 -17.51 5.41
C LEU A 176 -6.34 -17.83 5.01
N PHE A 177 -5.46 -16.89 5.24
CA PHE A 177 -4.03 -16.99 4.94
C PHE A 177 -3.21 -16.89 6.22
N LEU A 178 -2.10 -17.64 6.27
CA LEU A 178 -1.06 -17.48 7.28
C LEU A 178 0.20 -16.97 6.62
N GLY A 179 0.75 -15.93 7.20
CA GLY A 179 1.93 -15.24 6.67
C GLY A 179 1.63 -14.35 5.47
N ARG A 180 2.69 -13.69 5.02
CA ARG A 180 2.68 -12.80 3.86
C ARG A 180 4.06 -12.78 3.19
N ALA A 181 4.12 -12.35 1.94
CA ALA A 181 5.35 -12.01 1.27
C ALA A 181 5.63 -10.52 1.46
N GLN A 182 6.91 -10.15 1.64
CA GLN A 182 7.33 -8.77 1.84
C GLN A 182 8.61 -8.47 1.10
N TRP A 183 8.73 -7.24 0.62
CA TRP A 183 9.92 -6.70 -0.06
C TRP A 183 10.14 -5.27 0.37
N THR A 184 11.36 -4.79 0.23
CA THR A 184 11.57 -3.36 0.02
C THR A 184 11.13 -3.01 -1.41
N VAL A 185 10.79 -1.73 -1.65
CA VAL A 185 10.42 -1.26 -3.01
C VAL A 185 11.54 -1.56 -4.01
N ASP A 186 12.79 -1.29 -3.65
CA ASP A 186 13.96 -1.50 -4.52
C ASP A 186 14.21 -2.98 -4.82
N GLN A 187 14.00 -3.85 -3.82
CA GLN A 187 14.11 -5.30 -3.99
C GLN A 187 13.07 -5.78 -5.00
N LEU A 188 11.80 -5.46 -4.80
CA LEU A 188 10.73 -5.86 -5.71
C LEU A 188 10.95 -5.34 -7.13
N HIS A 189 11.33 -4.07 -7.26
CA HIS A 189 11.64 -3.47 -8.56
C HIS A 189 12.76 -4.23 -9.27
N SER A 190 13.84 -4.55 -8.56
CA SER A 190 14.96 -5.35 -9.10
C SER A 190 14.52 -6.75 -9.54
N GLU A 191 13.65 -7.41 -8.79
CA GLU A 191 13.13 -8.74 -9.12
C GLU A 191 12.22 -8.71 -10.36
N ILE A 192 11.38 -7.67 -10.50
CA ILE A 192 10.55 -7.47 -11.69
C ILE A 192 11.42 -7.22 -12.92
N LEU A 193 12.43 -6.36 -12.82
CA LEU A 193 13.35 -6.05 -13.94
C LEU A 193 14.14 -7.28 -14.41
N ARG A 194 14.47 -8.21 -13.51
CA ARG A 194 15.13 -9.49 -13.86
C ARG A 194 14.16 -10.55 -14.39
N GLY A 195 12.87 -10.23 -14.53
CA GLY A 195 11.87 -11.16 -15.04
C GLY A 195 11.45 -12.24 -14.05
N ALA A 196 11.71 -12.09 -12.76
CA ALA A 196 11.24 -13.00 -11.72
C ALA A 196 9.72 -13.03 -11.60
N TRP A 197 9.06 -11.91 -11.90
CA TRP A 197 7.64 -11.71 -11.76
C TRP A 197 6.99 -11.18 -13.04
N ILE A 198 5.86 -11.78 -13.41
CA ILE A 198 4.94 -11.29 -14.43
C ILE A 198 3.86 -10.48 -13.73
N ILE A 199 3.61 -9.25 -14.17
CA ILE A 199 2.52 -8.42 -13.63
C ILE A 199 1.23 -8.73 -14.36
N ALA A 200 0.18 -9.04 -13.61
CA ALA A 200 -1.16 -9.30 -14.14
C ALA A 200 -2.22 -8.53 -13.36
N ALA A 201 -3.29 -8.10 -14.02
CA ALA A 201 -4.41 -7.45 -13.34
C ALA A 201 -5.07 -8.42 -12.35
N ALA A 202 -5.34 -7.93 -11.13
CA ALA A 202 -6.07 -8.72 -10.15
C ALA A 202 -7.57 -8.77 -10.47
N SER A 203 -8.19 -9.89 -10.13
CA SER A 203 -9.65 -10.03 -10.18
C SER A 203 -10.15 -10.88 -9.02
N PRO A 204 -11.36 -10.60 -8.49
CA PRO A 204 -11.96 -11.36 -7.40
C PRO A 204 -12.13 -12.85 -7.73
N GLU A 205 -12.43 -13.18 -9.00
CA GLU A 205 -12.64 -14.56 -9.47
C GLU A 205 -11.38 -15.41 -9.33
N LEU A 206 -10.20 -14.80 -9.55
CA LEU A 206 -8.92 -15.49 -9.40
C LEU A 206 -8.51 -15.62 -7.93
N VAL A 207 -8.80 -14.59 -7.10
CA VAL A 207 -8.56 -14.66 -5.65
C VAL A 207 -9.39 -15.76 -5.01
N PHE A 208 -10.66 -15.90 -5.42
CA PHE A 208 -11.60 -16.89 -4.86
C PHE A 208 -11.84 -18.07 -5.82
N SER A 209 -10.86 -18.39 -6.67
CA SER A 209 -10.97 -19.52 -7.60
C SER A 209 -11.28 -20.82 -6.87
N PRO A 210 -12.25 -21.63 -7.33
CA PRO A 210 -12.51 -22.95 -6.78
C PRO A 210 -11.36 -23.93 -7.02
N ASP A 211 -10.50 -23.67 -8.04
CA ASP A 211 -9.27 -24.39 -8.31
C ASP A 211 -8.06 -23.45 -8.19
N PRO A 212 -7.57 -23.19 -6.97
CA PRO A 212 -6.44 -22.31 -6.75
C PRO A 212 -5.14 -22.83 -7.41
N GLY A 213 -4.99 -24.14 -7.57
CA GLY A 213 -3.83 -24.75 -8.20
C GLY A 213 -3.67 -24.39 -9.68
N SER A 214 -4.75 -24.12 -10.39
CA SER A 214 -4.72 -23.73 -11.81
C SER A 214 -4.43 -22.25 -12.05
N VAL A 215 -4.64 -21.37 -11.07
CA VAL A 215 -4.58 -19.90 -11.23
C VAL A 215 -3.25 -19.44 -11.83
N TRP A 216 -2.13 -19.98 -11.35
CA TRP A 216 -0.80 -19.65 -11.87
C TRP A 216 -0.68 -19.99 -13.35
N ARG A 217 -1.07 -21.21 -13.74
CA ARG A 217 -0.99 -21.70 -15.14
C ARG A 217 -1.84 -20.84 -16.07
N VAL A 218 -3.04 -20.48 -15.63
CA VAL A 218 -3.95 -19.61 -16.40
C VAL A 218 -3.33 -18.24 -16.64
N LEU A 219 -2.72 -17.63 -15.62
CA LEU A 219 -2.11 -16.31 -15.75
C LEU A 219 -0.84 -16.32 -16.60
N VAL A 220 0.03 -17.32 -16.45
CA VAL A 220 1.21 -17.49 -17.31
C VAL A 220 0.80 -17.67 -18.77
N GLN A 221 -0.22 -18.49 -19.04
CA GLN A 221 -0.72 -18.69 -20.41
C GLN A 221 -1.27 -17.39 -21.01
N ARG A 222 -2.04 -16.60 -20.24
CA ARG A 222 -2.54 -15.30 -20.69
C ARG A 222 -1.41 -14.30 -20.99
N ALA A 223 -0.34 -14.32 -20.21
CA ALA A 223 0.83 -13.47 -20.44
C ALA A 223 1.52 -13.83 -21.76
N LYS A 224 1.75 -15.13 -22.03
CA LYS A 224 2.34 -15.61 -23.28
C LYS A 224 1.51 -15.22 -24.52
N VAL A 225 0.19 -15.34 -24.45
CA VAL A 225 -0.70 -14.94 -25.55
C VAL A 225 -0.55 -13.45 -25.86
N ARG A 226 -0.53 -12.60 -24.83
CA ARG A 226 -0.33 -11.15 -25.01
C ARG A 226 1.03 -10.81 -25.63
N GLU A 227 2.09 -11.48 -25.23
CA GLU A 227 3.43 -11.30 -25.79
C GLU A 227 3.45 -11.64 -27.30
N ILE A 228 2.82 -12.75 -27.68
CA ILE A 228 2.68 -13.16 -29.09
C ILE A 228 1.88 -12.10 -29.86
N GLU A 229 0.74 -11.63 -29.37
CA GLU A 229 -0.07 -10.61 -30.01
C GLU A 229 0.68 -9.29 -30.21
N TRP A 230 1.50 -8.87 -29.23
CA TRP A 230 2.37 -7.70 -29.34
C TRP A 230 3.42 -7.89 -30.43
N SER A 231 4.10 -9.03 -30.46
CA SER A 231 5.12 -9.35 -31.48
C SER A 231 4.55 -9.30 -32.90
N PHE A 232 3.37 -9.85 -33.13
CA PHE A 232 2.70 -9.77 -34.42
C PHE A 232 2.27 -8.34 -34.81
N ARG A 233 1.88 -7.53 -33.83
CA ARG A 233 1.50 -6.13 -34.07
C ARG A 233 2.71 -5.29 -34.46
N ASP A 234 3.83 -5.44 -33.77
CA ASP A 234 5.07 -4.73 -34.05
C ASP A 234 5.66 -5.15 -35.40
N ALA A 235 5.63 -6.44 -35.75
CA ALA A 235 6.06 -6.93 -37.05
C ALA A 235 5.26 -6.30 -38.19
N ARG A 236 3.93 -6.21 -38.07
CA ARG A 236 3.03 -5.59 -39.06
C ARG A 236 3.28 -4.09 -39.24
N TRP A 237 3.60 -3.36 -38.15
CA TRP A 237 3.98 -1.95 -38.21
C TRP A 237 5.37 -1.75 -38.84
N GLY A 238 6.29 -2.72 -38.69
CA GLY A 238 7.60 -2.72 -39.34
C GLY A 238 7.49 -2.85 -40.86
N GLU A 239 6.65 -3.77 -41.36
CA GLU A 239 6.39 -3.96 -42.75
C GLU A 239 5.70 -2.76 -43.44
N MET A 240 4.74 -2.11 -42.76
CA MET A 240 4.09 -0.89 -43.27
C MET A 240 5.05 0.31 -43.38
N ARG A 241 6.04 0.43 -42.52
CA ARG A 241 7.05 1.50 -42.59
C ARG A 241 8.05 1.31 -43.74
N ASN A 242 8.31 0.07 -44.14
CA ASN A 242 9.25 -0.23 -45.22
C ASN A 242 8.59 -0.21 -46.61
N SER A 243 7.27 -0.02 -46.69
CA SER A 243 6.49 0.07 -47.93
C SER A 243 6.04 1.48 -48.32
N LEU A 244 6.46 2.51 -47.56
CA LEU A 244 6.30 3.94 -47.87
C LEU A 244 7.66 4.57 -48.20
#